data_caa0580fbdacd3d9a8005e813eab7ec5
#
_entry.id   caa0580fbdacd3d9a8005e813eab7ec5
#
_cell.length_a   1.000
_cell.length_b   1.000
_cell.length_c   1.000
_cell.angle_alpha   90.00
_cell.angle_beta   90.00
_cell.angle_gamma   90.00
#
_symmetry.space_group_name_H-M   'P 1'
#
loop_
_entity.id
_entity.type
_entity.pdbx_description
1 polymer ?
#
loop_
_entity_poly.entity_id
_entity_poly.type
_entity_poly.pdbx_seq_one_letter_code
_entity_poly.pdbx_strand_id
1 'polypeptide(L)'
;MLFAIDAGNTNITIGLFDGERLEKTFRMTTGISRTSDEYGVFLCDWLRMRQLSTDVIDEVIIASVVPKIMHSLVNGIKKYFGITPLIVEPGIKTGINIALPNPKQLGDRKSVV
;
A
#
# COMPACT_ATOMS: atom_id res chain seq x y z
N MET A 1 9.42 -2.02 -9.14
CA MET A 1 9.18 -1.72 -7.72
C MET A 1 7.83 -2.23 -7.27
N LEU A 2 7.67 -2.40 -6.00
CA LEU A 2 6.45 -2.94 -5.42
C LEU A 2 5.81 -1.96 -4.47
N PHE A 3 4.50 -1.77 -4.58
CA PHE A 3 3.74 -1.09 -3.54
C PHE A 3 3.19 -2.14 -2.59
N ALA A 4 3.45 -1.96 -1.31
CA ALA A 4 2.85 -2.79 -0.28
C ALA A 4 1.93 -1.88 0.53
N ILE A 5 0.65 -2.18 0.51
CA ILE A 5 -0.36 -1.32 1.12
C ILE A 5 -0.99 -2.05 2.29
N ASP A 6 -0.94 -1.42 3.45
CA ASP A 6 -1.51 -2.00 4.65
C ASP A 6 -2.65 -1.08 5.09
N ALA A 7 -3.87 -1.49 4.85
CA ALA A 7 -5.04 -0.65 5.15
C ALA A 7 -5.61 -1.03 6.50
N GLY A 8 -5.26 -0.25 7.50
CA GLY A 8 -5.76 -0.45 8.84
C GLY A 8 -7.00 0.39 9.11
N ASN A 9 -7.51 0.30 10.32
CA ASN A 9 -8.72 1.03 10.69
C ASN A 9 -8.52 2.52 10.77
N THR A 10 -7.32 2.96 11.10
CA THR A 10 -7.03 4.37 11.26
C THR A 10 -6.28 4.94 10.08
N ASN A 11 -5.29 4.23 9.62
CA ASN A 11 -4.43 4.70 8.53
C ASN A 11 -4.20 3.65 7.48
N ILE A 12 -3.95 4.11 6.28
CA ILE A 12 -3.49 3.26 5.19
C ILE A 12 -2.01 3.58 5.05
N THR A 13 -1.16 2.59 5.22
CA THR A 13 0.28 2.77 5.10
C THR A 13 0.73 2.17 3.78
N ILE A 14 1.49 2.92 3.02
CA ILE A 14 1.93 2.49 1.71
C ILE A 14 3.45 2.50 1.69
N GLY A 15 4.05 1.37 1.39
CA GLY A 15 5.49 1.25 1.30
C GLY A 15 5.91 1.00 -0.12
N LEU A 16 6.98 1.65 -0.53
CA LEU A 16 7.55 1.45 -1.84
C LEU A 16 8.82 0.64 -1.67
N PHE A 17 8.84 -0.54 -2.28
CA PHE A 17 9.97 -1.44 -2.18
C PHE A 17 10.70 -1.56 -3.51
N ASP A 18 12.01 -1.57 -3.43
CA ASP A 18 12.84 -1.86 -4.58
C ASP A 18 13.55 -3.18 -4.25
N GLY A 19 13.03 -4.25 -4.80
CA GLY A 19 13.48 -5.58 -4.39
C GLY A 19 13.03 -5.82 -2.97
N GLU A 20 13.95 -6.10 -2.09
CA GLU A 20 13.63 -6.33 -0.70
C GLU A 20 13.83 -5.12 0.16
N ARG A 21 14.20 -4.01 -0.45
CA ARG A 21 14.54 -2.83 0.30
C ARG A 21 13.39 -1.85 0.33
N LEU A 22 13.00 -1.44 1.51
CA LEU A 22 11.95 -0.44 1.67
C LEU A 22 12.56 0.93 1.41
N GLU A 23 12.10 1.58 0.34
CA GLU A 23 12.63 2.87 -0.01
C GLU A 23 11.94 4.01 0.70
N LYS A 24 10.64 4.02 0.68
CA LYS A 24 9.87 5.12 1.26
C LYS A 24 8.51 4.62 1.72
N THR A 25 7.91 5.37 2.64
CA THR A 25 6.55 5.09 3.05
C THR A 25 5.75 6.38 3.11
N PHE A 26 4.44 6.28 3.00
CA PHE A 26 3.58 7.38 3.40
C PHE A 26 2.25 6.83 3.88
N ARG A 27 1.49 7.67 4.51
CA ARG A 27 0.23 7.29 5.11
C ARG A 27 -0.89 8.15 4.63
N MET A 28 -2.08 7.56 4.63
CA MET A 28 -3.31 8.25 4.34
C MET A 28 -4.29 7.91 5.43
N THR A 29 -5.23 8.79 5.69
CA THR A 29 -6.27 8.53 6.67
C THR A 29 -7.28 7.54 6.11
N THR A 30 -7.65 6.54 6.90
CA THR A 30 -8.63 5.56 6.46
C THR A 30 -10.05 6.08 6.53
N GLY A 31 -10.36 6.88 7.50
CA GLY A 31 -11.74 7.25 7.80
C GLY A 31 -12.42 8.15 6.79
N ILE A 32 -11.70 8.62 5.79
CA ILE A 32 -12.27 9.52 4.80
C ILE A 32 -12.67 8.72 3.58
N SER A 33 -13.88 8.95 3.11
CA SER A 33 -14.36 8.28 1.90
C SER A 33 -13.63 8.86 0.69
N ARG A 34 -13.07 8.02 -0.12
CA ARG A 34 -12.35 8.45 -1.32
C ARG A 34 -12.79 7.65 -2.52
N THR A 35 -12.76 8.29 -3.67
CA THR A 35 -13.10 7.60 -4.91
C THR A 35 -11.87 6.87 -5.43
N SER A 36 -12.09 6.02 -6.42
CA SER A 36 -10.99 5.34 -7.09
C SER A 36 -10.00 6.32 -7.67
N ASP A 37 -10.51 7.40 -8.24
CA ASP A 37 -9.64 8.40 -8.82
C ASP A 37 -8.80 9.09 -7.78
N GLU A 38 -9.35 9.33 -6.61
CA GLU A 38 -8.59 9.98 -5.57
C GLU A 38 -7.44 9.11 -5.11
N TYR A 39 -7.67 7.82 -4.94
CA TYR A 39 -6.59 6.92 -4.57
C TYR A 39 -5.52 6.87 -5.66
N GLY A 40 -5.96 6.79 -6.91
CA GLY A 40 -5.02 6.72 -8.02
C GLY A 40 -4.17 7.97 -8.11
N VAL A 41 -4.79 9.13 -8.00
CA VAL A 41 -4.08 10.38 -8.11
C VAL A 41 -3.09 10.57 -6.96
N PHE A 42 -3.49 10.21 -5.74
CA PHE A 42 -2.58 10.29 -4.61
C PHE A 42 -1.34 9.45 -4.83
N LEU A 43 -1.51 8.23 -5.29
CA LEU A 43 -0.38 7.34 -5.50
C LEU A 43 0.51 7.84 -6.63
N CYS A 44 -0.09 8.32 -7.70
CA CYS A 44 0.67 8.84 -8.82
C CYS A 44 1.43 10.11 -8.43
N ASP A 45 0.78 10.99 -7.69
CA ASP A 45 1.43 12.22 -7.26
C ASP A 45 2.58 11.94 -6.33
N TRP A 46 2.42 10.97 -5.44
CA TRP A 46 3.49 10.63 -4.52
C TRP A 46 4.71 10.13 -5.27
N LEU A 47 4.49 9.29 -6.29
CA LEU A 47 5.60 8.83 -7.12
C LEU A 47 6.24 9.99 -7.87
N ARG A 48 5.43 10.88 -8.40
CA ARG A 48 5.95 12.00 -9.14
C ARG A 48 6.81 12.90 -8.26
N MET A 49 6.42 13.07 -7.01
CA MET A 49 7.20 13.84 -6.09
C MET A 49 8.56 13.20 -5.81
N ARG A 50 8.67 11.91 -6.04
CA ARG A 50 9.93 11.20 -5.91
C ARG A 50 10.64 11.07 -7.24
N GLN A 51 10.12 11.74 -8.27
CA GLN A 51 10.70 11.70 -9.61
C GLN A 51 10.63 10.31 -10.22
N LEU A 52 9.58 9.57 -9.88
CA LEU A 52 9.34 8.25 -10.43
C LEU A 52 8.05 8.26 -11.23
N SER A 53 7.96 7.39 -12.23
CA SER A 53 6.74 7.29 -13.00
C SER A 53 5.97 6.06 -12.56
N THR A 54 4.73 5.94 -13.00
CA THR A 54 3.94 4.77 -12.65
C THR A 54 4.49 3.50 -13.25
N ASP A 55 5.30 3.63 -14.29
CA ASP A 55 5.88 2.46 -14.95
C ASP A 55 6.84 1.68 -14.07
N VAL A 56 7.38 2.29 -13.04
CA VAL A 56 8.32 1.58 -12.18
C VAL A 56 7.62 0.58 -11.28
N ILE A 57 6.31 0.68 -11.15
CA ILE A 57 5.56 -0.22 -10.27
C ILE A 57 5.21 -1.48 -11.05
N ASP A 58 5.69 -2.62 -10.59
CA ASP A 58 5.43 -3.91 -11.21
C ASP A 58 4.35 -4.68 -10.50
N GLU A 59 4.25 -4.51 -9.21
CA GLU A 59 3.32 -5.27 -8.39
C GLU A 59 2.75 -4.43 -7.29
N VAL A 60 1.55 -4.77 -6.86
CA VAL A 60 0.92 -4.12 -5.73
C VAL A 60 0.31 -5.21 -4.85
N ILE A 61 0.60 -5.16 -3.56
CA ILE A 61 0.03 -6.08 -2.60
C ILE A 61 -0.74 -5.29 -1.58
N ILE A 62 -1.95 -5.72 -1.28
CA ILE A 62 -2.79 -5.02 -0.32
C ILE A 62 -3.20 -5.98 0.78
N ALA A 63 -2.94 -5.59 2.03
CA ALA A 63 -3.44 -6.27 3.20
C ALA A 63 -4.44 -5.32 3.85
N SER A 64 -5.65 -5.76 4.10
CA SER A 64 -6.66 -4.84 4.61
C SER A 64 -7.58 -5.50 5.62
N VAL A 65 -7.92 -4.74 6.66
CA VAL A 65 -8.97 -5.12 7.58
C VAL A 65 -10.19 -4.23 7.38
N VAL A 66 -10.19 -3.41 6.33
CA VAL A 66 -11.27 -2.45 6.11
C VAL A 66 -11.90 -2.70 4.75
N PRO A 67 -12.90 -3.57 4.68
CA PRO A 67 -13.48 -3.94 3.38
C PRO A 67 -14.05 -2.76 2.61
N LYS A 68 -14.56 -1.76 3.31
CA LYS A 68 -15.28 -0.74 2.60
C LYS A 68 -14.39 0.15 1.74
N ILE A 69 -13.10 0.20 1.97
CA ILE A 69 -12.25 1.00 1.11
C ILE A 69 -11.65 0.18 -0.03
N MET A 70 -11.80 -1.13 0.04
CA MET A 70 -11.10 -2.01 -0.92
C MET A 70 -11.55 -1.79 -2.35
N HIS A 71 -12.83 -1.62 -2.55
CA HIS A 71 -13.35 -1.46 -3.90
C HIS A 71 -12.73 -0.25 -4.60
N SER A 72 -12.71 0.89 -3.93
CA SER A 72 -12.15 2.11 -4.52
C SER A 72 -10.64 2.03 -4.65
N LEU A 73 -9.99 1.47 -3.65
CA LEU A 73 -8.54 1.37 -3.68
C LEU A 73 -8.08 0.45 -4.81
N VAL A 74 -8.70 -0.72 -4.93
CA VAL A 74 -8.33 -1.68 -5.97
C VAL A 74 -8.59 -1.10 -7.35
N ASN A 75 -9.75 -0.49 -7.52
CA ASN A 75 -10.09 0.08 -8.81
C ASN A 75 -9.18 1.25 -9.18
N GLY A 76 -8.78 2.05 -8.21
CA GLY A 76 -7.85 3.12 -8.47
C GLY A 76 -6.50 2.60 -8.97
N ILE A 77 -6.03 1.53 -8.35
CA ILE A 77 -4.76 0.93 -8.75
C ILE A 77 -4.87 0.35 -10.15
N LYS A 78 -5.95 -0.36 -10.43
CA LYS A 78 -6.14 -0.92 -11.76
C LYS A 78 -6.20 0.17 -12.82
N LYS A 79 -6.91 1.23 -12.52
CA LYS A 79 -7.14 2.28 -13.48
C LYS A 79 -5.88 3.09 -13.76
N TYR A 80 -5.13 3.42 -12.73
CA TYR A 80 -4.00 4.33 -12.88
C TYR A 80 -2.68 3.61 -13.11
N PHE A 81 -2.56 2.37 -12.67
CA PHE A 81 -1.32 1.62 -12.84
C PHE A 81 -1.44 0.46 -13.79
N GLY A 82 -2.66 0.06 -14.11
CA GLY A 82 -2.86 -1.08 -15.00
C GLY A 82 -2.46 -2.40 -14.38
N ILE A 83 -2.46 -2.48 -13.04
CA ILE A 83 -2.03 -3.67 -12.33
C ILE A 83 -3.17 -4.17 -11.46
N THR A 84 -3.37 -5.47 -11.43
CA THR A 84 -4.33 -6.06 -10.53
C THR A 84 -3.62 -6.38 -9.22
N PRO A 85 -4.00 -5.75 -8.11
CA PRO A 85 -3.30 -5.99 -6.86
C PRO A 85 -3.52 -7.39 -6.33
N LEU A 86 -2.54 -7.89 -5.62
CA LEU A 86 -2.68 -9.14 -4.91
C LEU A 86 -3.24 -8.81 -3.53
N ILE A 87 -4.37 -9.40 -3.18
CA ILE A 87 -5.01 -9.13 -1.90
C ILE A 87 -4.64 -10.24 -0.93
N VAL A 88 -4.12 -9.86 0.23
CA VAL A 88 -3.78 -10.83 1.25
C VAL A 88 -4.50 -10.44 2.52
N GLU A 89 -4.73 -11.40 3.38
CA GLU A 89 -5.37 -11.12 4.65
C GLU A 89 -4.32 -10.71 5.65
N PRO A 90 -4.67 -9.77 6.53
CA PRO A 90 -3.73 -9.34 7.55
C PRO A 90 -3.29 -10.54 8.38
N GLY A 91 -2.01 -10.59 8.67
CA GLY A 91 -1.49 -11.66 9.48
C GLY A 91 -1.05 -12.89 8.74
N ILE A 92 -1.42 -12.99 7.47
CA ILE A 92 -0.99 -14.13 6.70
C ILE A 92 0.43 -13.88 6.21
N LYS A 93 1.28 -14.88 6.38
CA LYS A 93 2.61 -14.74 5.91
C LYS A 93 2.66 -15.02 4.45
N THR A 94 3.20 -14.10 3.70
CA THR A 94 3.40 -14.33 2.29
C THR A 94 4.88 -14.50 2.12
N GLY A 95 5.31 -14.81 1.02
CA GLY A 95 6.74 -14.91 0.80
C GLY A 95 7.42 -13.59 0.91
N ILE A 96 6.67 -12.51 0.88
CA ILE A 96 7.24 -11.21 0.92
C ILE A 96 7.25 -10.61 2.27
N ASN A 97 6.67 -11.08 3.19
CA ASN A 97 6.74 -10.56 4.52
C ASN A 97 6.68 -9.04 4.57
N ILE A 98 5.55 -8.50 4.40
CA ILE A 98 5.35 -7.06 4.38
C ILE A 98 5.54 -6.49 5.75
N ALA A 99 6.67 -5.86 5.99
CA ALA A 99 6.99 -5.33 7.29
C ALA A 99 7.12 -3.83 7.19
N LEU A 100 6.03 -3.15 7.04
CA LEU A 100 6.06 -1.70 6.92
C LEU A 100 6.31 -1.06 8.27
N PRO A 101 7.06 0.01 8.31
CA PRO A 101 7.31 0.70 9.57
C PRO A 101 6.01 1.22 10.13
N ASN A 102 5.70 0.78 11.29
CA ASN A 102 4.49 1.21 11.96
C ASN A 102 4.85 1.20 13.43
N PRO A 103 4.82 2.33 14.11
CA PRO A 103 5.27 2.39 15.49
C PRO A 103 4.61 1.37 16.36
N LYS A 104 3.32 1.15 16.16
CA LYS A 104 2.63 0.19 16.90
C LYS A 104 3.12 -1.18 16.67
N GLN A 105 3.33 -1.53 15.43
CA GLN A 105 3.81 -2.84 15.11
C GLN A 105 5.23 -3.03 15.51
N LEU A 106 6.04 -2.02 15.40
CA LEU A 106 7.40 -2.17 15.79
C LEU A 106 7.50 -2.44 17.25
N GLY A 107 6.62 -1.90 18.00
CA GLY A 107 6.63 -2.15 19.38
C GLY A 107 6.26 -3.55 19.68
N ASP A 108 5.38 -4.11 18.97
CA ASP A 108 5.01 -5.42 19.21
C ASP A 108 5.75 -6.35 18.52
N ARG A 109 6.28 -6.07 17.56
CA ARG A 109 6.66 -7.04 16.88
C ARG A 109 7.70 -7.20 16.51
N LYS A 110 8.29 -6.92 16.89
CA LYS A 110 9.30 -7.18 16.55
C LYS A 110 9.34 -8.22 15.81
N SER A 111 8.70 -8.79 15.84
CA SER A 111 8.73 -9.87 15.17
C SER A 111 8.45 -9.79 13.91
N VAL A 112 8.11 -9.24 13.58
CA VAL A 112 7.71 -9.26 12.47
C VAL A 112 8.35 -9.38 11.65
N VAL A 113 8.91 -9.31 11.71
CA VAL A 113 9.42 -9.43 10.83
C VAL A 113 9.70 -10.00 10.61
#